data_fe93d9ef1798eea7680ea3adf49ff154
#
_entry.id   fe93d9ef1798eea7680ea3adf49ff154
#
_cell.length_a   1.000
_cell.length_b   1.000
_cell.length_c   1.000
_cell.angle_alpha   90.00
_cell.angle_beta   90.00
_cell.angle_gamma   90.00
#
_symmetry.space_group_name_H-M   'P 1'
#
loop_
_entity.id
_entity.type
_entity.pdbx_description
1 polymer ?
#
loop_
_entity_poly.entity_id
_entity_poly.type
_entity_poly.pdbx_seq_one_letter_code
_entity_poly.pdbx_strand_id
1 'polypeptide(L)'
;MKKLLILSAIAFAANAAQAQATDTLKKIKDTGTATMGVRESSGALSYTLGDGKYTGFHYEVCQKVFADIQKQLGLAKLEIKYQPVTSQNRIPLVQNGTVDLECGSTTNNATRQKDVAFAPTLYVEEVRIAVKANSGITSIANLTGKTVATTTGTTSVQLLRKHERANNVDIKELMGKDHSDSFLLLESGRADAFVMDGQILAGLISKAKVPADFKIVGEVISVEPIGIMYRKDDPAFKKAVDDSIKAMAKSGDVAKLYDKWFLQPIPPTNTKVGLPASDLTKAAWANPSDKPLEDYAKK
;
A
#
# COMPACT_ATOMS: atom_id res chain seq x y z
N MET A 1 -55.72 -51.65 -23.81
CA MET A 1 -55.46 -50.55 -22.90
C MET A 1 -53.95 -50.27 -22.97
N LYS A 2 -53.53 -49.28 -23.79
CA LYS A 2 -52.11 -48.92 -23.99
C LYS A 2 -51.83 -47.69 -23.11
N LYS A 3 -50.98 -47.88 -22.14
CA LYS A 3 -50.48 -46.75 -21.29
C LYS A 3 -49.33 -45.99 -22.00
N LEU A 4 -49.59 -44.74 -22.35
CA LEU A 4 -48.60 -43.82 -22.88
C LEU A 4 -47.81 -43.28 -21.71
N LEU A 5 -46.50 -43.55 -21.69
CA LEU A 5 -45.53 -42.88 -20.77
C LEU A 5 -45.00 -41.66 -21.47
N ILE A 6 -45.35 -40.48 -20.95
CA ILE A 6 -44.78 -39.20 -21.38
C ILE A 6 -43.51 -38.96 -20.53
N LEU A 7 -42.33 -39.06 -21.15
CA LEU A 7 -41.06 -38.62 -20.54
C LEU A 7 -40.93 -37.10 -20.71
N SER A 8 -41.11 -36.37 -19.64
CA SER A 8 -40.79 -34.94 -19.60
C SER A 8 -39.29 -34.76 -19.39
N ALA A 9 -38.57 -34.38 -20.43
CA ALA A 9 -37.18 -33.97 -20.36
C ALA A 9 -37.11 -32.53 -19.78
N ILE A 10 -36.72 -32.40 -18.51
CA ILE A 10 -36.42 -31.12 -17.90
C ILE A 10 -34.99 -30.73 -18.34
N ALA A 11 -34.92 -29.81 -19.29
CA ALA A 11 -33.66 -29.18 -19.68
C ALA A 11 -33.19 -28.24 -18.54
N PHE A 12 -32.22 -28.65 -17.76
CA PHE A 12 -31.48 -27.75 -16.87
C PHE A 12 -30.63 -26.82 -17.73
N ALA A 13 -31.12 -25.60 -17.96
CA ALA A 13 -30.29 -24.50 -18.46
C ALA A 13 -29.31 -24.10 -17.34
N ALA A 14 -28.10 -24.63 -17.38
CA ALA A 14 -26.99 -24.13 -16.57
C ALA A 14 -26.69 -22.70 -17.04
N ASN A 15 -27.23 -21.70 -16.37
CA ASN A 15 -26.75 -20.34 -16.46
C ASN A 15 -25.32 -20.33 -15.86
N ALA A 16 -24.33 -20.58 -16.71
CA ALA A 16 -22.96 -20.17 -16.39
C ALA A 16 -23.01 -18.65 -16.24
N ALA A 17 -23.02 -18.16 -15.00
CA ALA A 17 -22.74 -16.77 -14.70
C ALA A 17 -21.31 -16.53 -15.21
N GLN A 18 -21.20 -16.06 -16.46
CA GLN A 18 -19.95 -15.48 -16.94
C GLN A 18 -19.69 -14.32 -16.03
N ALA A 19 -18.68 -14.46 -15.16
CA ALA A 19 -18.13 -13.32 -14.42
C ALA A 19 -17.77 -12.28 -15.50
N GLN A 20 -18.59 -11.23 -15.58
CA GLN A 20 -18.40 -10.17 -16.56
C GLN A 20 -17.03 -9.60 -16.32
N ALA A 21 -16.14 -9.75 -17.29
CA ALA A 21 -14.77 -9.25 -17.19
C ALA A 21 -14.82 -7.80 -16.71
N THR A 22 -14.06 -7.51 -15.68
CA THR A 22 -14.00 -6.18 -15.11
C THR A 22 -13.42 -5.23 -16.15
N ASP A 23 -14.13 -4.17 -16.47
CA ASP A 23 -13.69 -3.11 -17.39
C ASP A 23 -13.75 -1.77 -16.68
N THR A 24 -12.69 -1.48 -15.95
CA THR A 24 -12.56 -0.22 -15.20
C THR A 24 -12.47 0.98 -16.13
N LEU A 25 -11.81 0.84 -17.30
CA LEU A 25 -11.74 1.92 -18.29
C LEU A 25 -13.12 2.27 -18.85
N LYS A 26 -13.93 1.25 -19.15
CA LYS A 26 -15.31 1.46 -19.59
C LYS A 26 -16.14 2.14 -18.50
N LYS A 27 -16.08 1.67 -17.27
CA LYS A 27 -16.74 2.30 -16.11
C LYS A 27 -16.36 3.79 -16.00
N ILE A 28 -15.06 4.10 -16.06
CA ILE A 28 -14.56 5.48 -15.97
C ILE A 28 -15.08 6.31 -17.15
N LYS A 29 -15.06 5.75 -18.37
CA LYS A 29 -15.56 6.42 -19.58
C LYS A 29 -17.06 6.74 -19.48
N ASP A 30 -17.85 5.78 -19.03
CA ASP A 30 -19.31 5.90 -18.97
C ASP A 30 -19.76 6.86 -17.86
N THR A 31 -19.04 6.90 -16.72
CA THR A 31 -19.43 7.70 -15.55
C THR A 31 -18.72 9.05 -15.45
N GLY A 32 -17.61 9.24 -16.15
CA GLY A 32 -16.74 10.41 -15.98
C GLY A 32 -16.07 10.48 -14.61
N THR A 33 -16.06 9.38 -13.83
CA THR A 33 -15.53 9.35 -12.47
C THR A 33 -14.56 8.20 -12.25
N ALA A 34 -13.51 8.43 -11.45
CA ALA A 34 -12.61 7.42 -10.94
C ALA A 34 -12.48 7.55 -9.41
N THR A 35 -12.29 6.44 -8.71
CA THR A 35 -12.11 6.44 -7.25
C THR A 35 -10.68 6.06 -6.88
N MET A 36 -9.98 7.00 -6.23
CA MET A 36 -8.65 6.81 -5.66
C MET A 36 -8.76 6.38 -4.20
N GLY A 37 -8.24 5.22 -3.87
CA GLY A 37 -7.99 4.82 -2.49
C GLY A 37 -6.81 5.59 -1.93
N VAL A 38 -7.03 6.36 -0.87
CA VAL A 38 -6.03 7.23 -0.23
C VAL A 38 -5.81 6.84 1.22
N ARG A 39 -4.64 7.21 1.78
CA ARG A 39 -4.31 6.89 3.17
C ARG A 39 -4.25 8.14 4.02
N GLU A 40 -4.51 7.96 5.31
CA GLU A 40 -4.43 9.05 6.28
C GLU A 40 -3.03 9.20 6.88
N SER A 41 -2.28 8.11 7.02
CA SER A 41 -0.99 8.12 7.73
C SER A 41 0.07 7.17 7.15
N SER A 42 0.19 7.05 5.82
CA SER A 42 1.21 6.20 5.17
C SER A 42 2.51 6.96 4.83
N GLY A 43 2.98 7.81 5.76
CA GLY A 43 4.21 8.57 5.59
C GLY A 43 4.16 9.46 4.35
N ALA A 44 5.31 9.64 3.67
CA ALA A 44 5.40 10.47 2.46
C ALA A 44 4.73 9.86 1.23
N LEU A 45 4.29 8.58 1.29
CA LEU A 45 3.63 7.93 0.15
C LEU A 45 2.20 8.41 -0.04
N SER A 46 1.41 8.48 1.04
CA SER A 46 0.02 8.93 0.99
C SER A 46 -0.46 9.31 2.40
N TYR A 47 -0.92 10.53 2.58
CA TYR A 47 -1.40 11.01 3.87
C TYR A 47 -2.42 12.14 3.74
N THR A 48 -3.18 12.38 4.81
CA THR A 48 -4.15 13.46 4.88
C THR A 48 -3.51 14.79 5.32
N LEU A 49 -4.02 15.89 4.75
CA LEU A 49 -3.77 17.26 5.22
C LEU A 49 -4.92 17.80 6.09
N GLY A 50 -5.93 16.97 6.33
CA GLY A 50 -7.21 17.39 6.95
C GLY A 50 -8.23 17.84 5.90
N ASP A 51 -9.48 18.01 6.35
CA ASP A 51 -10.60 18.51 5.54
C ASP A 51 -10.79 17.77 4.20
N GLY A 52 -10.58 16.46 4.19
CA GLY A 52 -10.71 15.62 2.98
C GLY A 52 -9.63 15.85 1.93
N LYS A 53 -8.55 16.53 2.27
CA LYS A 53 -7.39 16.75 1.39
C LYS A 53 -6.32 15.70 1.63
N TYR A 54 -5.81 15.16 0.54
CA TYR A 54 -4.76 14.12 0.55
C TYR A 54 -3.57 14.54 -0.29
N THR A 55 -2.41 13.96 0.00
CA THR A 55 -1.19 14.24 -0.72
C THR A 55 -0.17 13.12 -0.51
N GLY A 56 0.99 13.20 -1.18
CA GLY A 56 2.09 12.26 -1.08
C GLY A 56 2.60 11.77 -2.44
N PHE A 57 3.67 11.00 -2.41
CA PHE A 57 4.36 10.50 -3.60
C PHE A 57 3.44 9.61 -4.46
N HIS A 58 2.87 8.55 -3.89
CA HIS A 58 1.95 7.67 -4.61
C HIS A 58 0.64 8.38 -4.98
N TYR A 59 0.16 9.29 -4.13
CA TYR A 59 -0.99 10.12 -4.45
C TYR A 59 -0.74 10.92 -5.74
N GLU A 60 0.40 11.61 -5.88
CA GLU A 60 0.71 12.38 -7.09
C GLU A 60 0.97 11.49 -8.31
N VAL A 61 1.61 10.34 -8.12
CA VAL A 61 1.74 9.34 -9.21
C VAL A 61 0.36 8.93 -9.72
N CYS A 62 -0.56 8.61 -8.84
CA CYS A 62 -1.93 8.23 -9.23
C CYS A 62 -2.70 9.36 -9.90
N GLN A 63 -2.48 10.62 -9.49
CA GLN A 63 -3.06 11.78 -10.19
C GLN A 63 -2.58 11.83 -11.64
N LYS A 64 -1.30 11.58 -11.91
CA LYS A 64 -0.73 11.52 -13.26
C LYS A 64 -1.30 10.33 -14.04
N VAL A 65 -1.41 9.15 -13.42
CA VAL A 65 -2.03 7.97 -14.04
C VAL A 65 -3.47 8.26 -14.47
N PHE A 66 -4.27 8.88 -13.62
CA PHE A 66 -5.65 9.23 -13.98
C PHE A 66 -5.72 10.33 -15.04
N ALA A 67 -4.79 11.28 -15.07
CA ALA A 67 -4.70 12.27 -16.15
C ALA A 67 -4.39 11.60 -17.51
N ASP A 68 -3.50 10.62 -17.56
CA ASP A 68 -3.19 9.85 -18.75
C ASP A 68 -4.40 9.00 -19.20
N ILE A 69 -5.11 8.36 -18.25
CA ILE A 69 -6.35 7.63 -18.54
C ILE A 69 -7.43 8.57 -19.09
N GLN A 70 -7.61 9.75 -18.51
CA GLN A 70 -8.53 10.78 -19.02
C GLN A 70 -8.24 11.10 -20.47
N LYS A 71 -6.97 11.35 -20.79
CA LYS A 71 -6.51 11.63 -22.16
C LYS A 71 -6.74 10.44 -23.10
N GLN A 72 -6.40 9.23 -22.67
CA GLN A 72 -6.61 7.99 -23.45
C GLN A 72 -8.09 7.77 -23.80
N LEU A 73 -8.99 8.06 -22.85
CA LEU A 73 -10.43 7.90 -23.03
C LEU A 73 -11.11 9.05 -23.78
N GLY A 74 -10.36 10.13 -24.11
CA GLY A 74 -10.89 11.33 -24.75
C GLY A 74 -11.91 12.10 -23.90
N LEU A 75 -11.81 12.00 -22.56
CA LEU A 75 -12.73 12.69 -21.66
C LEU A 75 -12.33 14.16 -21.49
N ALA A 76 -13.28 15.07 -21.66
CA ALA A 76 -13.06 16.50 -21.41
C ALA A 76 -12.73 16.77 -19.93
N LYS A 77 -13.32 15.99 -19.03
CA LYS A 77 -13.09 16.06 -17.58
C LYS A 77 -13.19 14.67 -16.96
N LEU A 78 -12.34 14.38 -15.99
CA LEU A 78 -12.42 13.22 -15.12
C LEU A 78 -12.52 13.71 -13.66
N GLU A 79 -13.60 13.32 -12.98
CA GLU A 79 -13.75 13.57 -11.55
C GLU A 79 -13.06 12.44 -10.76
N ILE A 80 -12.13 12.81 -9.88
CA ILE A 80 -11.46 11.86 -8.99
C ILE A 80 -12.11 11.95 -7.61
N LYS A 81 -12.74 10.85 -7.19
CA LYS A 81 -13.29 10.70 -5.84
C LYS A 81 -12.22 10.06 -4.95
N TYR A 82 -12.13 10.53 -3.72
CA TYR A 82 -11.20 10.00 -2.73
C TYR A 82 -11.92 9.09 -1.75
N GLN A 83 -11.43 7.85 -1.61
CA GLN A 83 -11.89 6.88 -0.64
C GLN A 83 -10.78 6.61 0.37
N PRO A 84 -10.90 7.10 1.62
CA PRO A 84 -9.95 6.73 2.68
C PRO A 84 -9.97 5.23 2.92
N VAL A 85 -8.80 4.62 2.94
CA VAL A 85 -8.63 3.19 3.19
C VAL A 85 -7.59 2.94 4.28
N THR A 86 -7.79 1.86 5.04
CA THR A 86 -6.83 1.35 6.02
C THR A 86 -6.05 0.17 5.44
N SER A 87 -5.00 -0.27 6.12
CA SER A 87 -4.27 -1.47 5.71
C SER A 87 -5.14 -2.73 5.72
N GLN A 88 -6.20 -2.76 6.54
CA GLN A 88 -7.10 -3.90 6.65
C GLN A 88 -8.16 -3.95 5.55
N ASN A 89 -8.73 -2.80 5.15
CA ASN A 89 -9.88 -2.77 4.23
C ASN A 89 -9.54 -2.47 2.77
N ARG A 90 -8.30 -2.03 2.46
CA ARG A 90 -7.90 -1.61 1.10
C ARG A 90 -8.08 -2.72 0.05
N ILE A 91 -7.70 -3.97 0.34
CA ILE A 91 -7.82 -5.09 -0.60
C ILE A 91 -9.30 -5.40 -0.91
N PRO A 92 -10.18 -5.63 0.09
CA PRO A 92 -11.62 -5.81 -0.18
C PRO A 92 -12.25 -4.67 -0.97
N LEU A 93 -11.88 -3.41 -0.71
CA LEU A 93 -12.43 -2.25 -1.41
C LEU A 93 -11.96 -2.15 -2.88
N VAL A 94 -10.76 -2.62 -3.18
CA VAL A 94 -10.28 -2.76 -4.56
C VAL A 94 -10.98 -3.93 -5.26
N GLN A 95 -11.09 -5.09 -4.61
CA GLN A 95 -11.72 -6.29 -5.18
C GLN A 95 -13.18 -6.05 -5.57
N ASN A 96 -13.95 -5.37 -4.73
CA ASN A 96 -15.37 -5.11 -4.97
C ASN A 96 -15.63 -3.90 -5.89
N GLY A 97 -14.57 -3.18 -6.32
CA GLY A 97 -14.66 -2.03 -7.23
C GLY A 97 -15.10 -0.71 -6.58
N THR A 98 -15.14 -0.62 -5.25
CA THR A 98 -15.31 0.65 -4.55
C THR A 98 -14.12 1.58 -4.82
N VAL A 99 -12.93 1.02 -4.93
CA VAL A 99 -11.67 1.70 -5.27
C VAL A 99 -11.16 1.20 -6.62
N ASP A 100 -10.86 2.11 -7.54
CA ASP A 100 -10.27 1.76 -8.84
C ASP A 100 -8.75 1.63 -8.75
N LEU A 101 -8.09 2.52 -8.01
CA LEU A 101 -6.64 2.56 -7.85
C LEU A 101 -6.29 2.91 -6.40
N GLU A 102 -5.66 2.00 -5.66
CA GLU A 102 -5.18 2.25 -4.30
C GLU A 102 -3.77 2.81 -4.33
N CYS A 103 -3.60 4.00 -3.78
CA CYS A 103 -2.40 4.83 -3.88
C CYS A 103 -1.74 5.01 -2.51
N GLY A 104 -1.56 3.91 -1.80
CA GLY A 104 -1.03 3.87 -0.44
C GLY A 104 0.35 3.24 -0.32
N SER A 105 0.53 2.47 0.75
CA SER A 105 1.77 1.77 1.11
C SER A 105 1.56 0.26 1.13
N THR A 106 1.05 -0.32 0.03
CA THR A 106 0.75 -1.75 -0.02
C THR A 106 1.95 -2.54 -0.52
N THR A 107 2.49 -3.41 0.32
CA THR A 107 3.52 -4.38 -0.07
C THR A 107 2.97 -5.31 -1.13
N ASN A 108 3.65 -5.39 -2.25
CA ASN A 108 3.38 -6.36 -3.30
C ASN A 108 4.01 -7.71 -2.94
N ASN A 109 3.20 -8.70 -2.62
CA ASN A 109 3.65 -10.07 -2.35
C ASN A 109 2.73 -11.09 -3.05
N ALA A 110 3.21 -12.33 -3.19
CA ALA A 110 2.52 -13.38 -3.91
C ALA A 110 1.15 -13.73 -3.31
N THR A 111 0.97 -13.56 -1.99
CA THR A 111 -0.31 -13.79 -1.33
C THR A 111 -1.34 -12.76 -1.77
N ARG A 112 -0.99 -11.47 -1.77
CA ARG A 112 -1.88 -10.37 -2.18
C ARG A 112 -2.16 -10.38 -3.68
N GLN A 113 -1.20 -10.84 -4.50
CA GLN A 113 -1.40 -11.00 -5.96
C GLN A 113 -2.45 -12.07 -6.32
N LYS A 114 -2.86 -12.92 -5.38
CA LYS A 114 -4.02 -13.80 -5.59
C LYS A 114 -5.34 -13.03 -5.66
N ASP A 115 -5.40 -11.90 -4.99
CA ASP A 115 -6.62 -11.11 -4.75
C ASP A 115 -6.69 -9.82 -5.58
N VAL A 116 -5.55 -9.17 -5.82
CA VAL A 116 -5.42 -7.89 -6.53
C VAL A 116 -4.23 -7.91 -7.48
N ALA A 117 -4.19 -6.96 -8.41
CA ALA A 117 -3.04 -6.71 -9.27
C ALA A 117 -2.24 -5.49 -8.78
N PHE A 118 -0.96 -5.47 -9.10
CA PHE A 118 -0.05 -4.39 -8.77
C PHE A 118 0.54 -3.75 -10.03
N ALA A 119 0.76 -2.46 -9.95
CA ALA A 119 1.56 -1.70 -10.90
C ALA A 119 3.07 -1.95 -10.67
N PRO A 120 3.94 -1.54 -11.60
CA PRO A 120 5.38 -1.58 -11.38
C PRO A 120 5.79 -0.88 -10.08
N THR A 121 6.71 -1.51 -9.35
CA THR A 121 7.21 -1.02 -8.07
C THR A 121 7.85 0.37 -8.21
N LEU A 122 7.43 1.29 -7.35
CA LEU A 122 7.93 2.67 -7.31
C LEU A 122 8.82 2.96 -6.10
N TYR A 123 8.67 2.19 -5.04
CA TYR A 123 9.39 2.34 -3.78
C TYR A 123 9.72 0.97 -3.19
N VAL A 124 10.94 0.79 -2.73
CA VAL A 124 11.34 -0.41 -1.99
C VAL A 124 11.59 0.00 -0.55
N GLU A 125 10.79 -0.56 0.33
CA GLU A 125 10.70 -0.24 1.76
C GLU A 125 11.56 -1.17 2.60
N GLU A 126 11.98 -0.68 3.78
CA GLU A 126 12.59 -1.46 4.84
C GLU A 126 11.68 -1.47 6.07
N VAL A 127 11.24 -2.65 6.51
CA VAL A 127 10.53 -2.78 7.79
C VAL A 127 11.52 -2.67 8.94
N ARG A 128 11.24 -1.75 9.89
CA ARG A 128 12.13 -1.38 10.99
C ARG A 128 11.36 -1.31 12.33
N ILE A 129 12.06 -0.93 13.37
CA ILE A 129 11.54 -0.79 14.74
C ILE A 129 11.71 0.66 15.20
N ALA A 130 10.61 1.31 15.60
CA ALA A 130 10.67 2.57 16.35
C ALA A 130 10.50 2.30 17.84
N VAL A 131 11.26 3.02 18.66
CA VAL A 131 11.26 2.93 20.11
C VAL A 131 11.45 4.30 20.75
N LYS A 132 11.17 4.42 22.04
CA LYS A 132 11.63 5.61 22.80
C LYS A 132 13.15 5.61 22.86
N ALA A 133 13.76 6.78 22.77
CA ALA A 133 15.22 6.96 22.69
C ALA A 133 15.96 6.33 23.88
N ASN A 134 15.34 6.33 25.05
CA ASN A 134 15.90 5.79 26.31
C ASN A 134 15.45 4.36 26.65
N SER A 135 14.79 3.64 25.72
CA SER A 135 14.19 2.31 25.99
C SER A 135 15.20 1.18 26.23
N GLY A 136 16.45 1.35 25.78
CA GLY A 136 17.46 0.28 25.78
C GLY A 136 17.25 -0.78 24.70
N ILE A 137 16.14 -0.73 23.92
CA ILE A 137 15.87 -1.64 22.79
C ILE A 137 16.72 -1.24 21.60
N THR A 138 17.47 -2.19 21.02
CA THR A 138 18.39 -1.98 19.90
C THR A 138 18.20 -2.97 18.76
N SER A 139 17.40 -4.03 18.94
CA SER A 139 17.16 -5.08 17.95
C SER A 139 15.81 -5.76 18.16
N ILE A 140 15.37 -6.58 17.20
CA ILE A 140 14.15 -7.38 17.31
C ILE A 140 14.26 -8.41 18.46
N ALA A 141 15.46 -8.91 18.77
CA ALA A 141 15.69 -9.85 19.87
C ALA A 141 15.34 -9.25 21.24
N ASN A 142 15.44 -7.93 21.41
CA ASN A 142 15.07 -7.24 22.65
C ASN A 142 13.56 -7.07 22.85
N LEU A 143 12.74 -7.51 21.90
CA LEU A 143 11.28 -7.41 21.99
C LEU A 143 10.63 -8.55 22.79
N THR A 144 11.38 -9.58 23.18
CA THR A 144 10.91 -10.68 24.04
C THR A 144 10.31 -10.14 25.33
N GLY A 145 9.05 -10.50 25.63
CA GLY A 145 8.31 -10.03 26.81
C GLY A 145 7.86 -8.57 26.75
N LYS A 146 8.10 -7.87 25.64
CA LYS A 146 7.72 -6.46 25.45
C LYS A 146 6.34 -6.34 24.82
N THR A 147 5.73 -5.17 25.01
CA THR A 147 4.52 -4.78 24.33
C THR A 147 4.89 -4.06 23.04
N VAL A 148 4.48 -4.61 21.89
CA VAL A 148 4.83 -4.09 20.57
C VAL A 148 3.58 -3.67 19.82
N ALA A 149 3.56 -2.41 19.40
CA ALA A 149 2.52 -1.91 18.50
C ALA A 149 2.76 -2.38 17.07
N THR A 150 1.68 -2.71 16.37
CA THR A 150 1.64 -2.96 14.94
C THR A 150 0.32 -2.41 14.37
N THR A 151 0.20 -2.35 13.04
CA THR A 151 -1.06 -1.91 12.40
C THR A 151 -1.76 -3.10 11.77
N THR A 152 -3.04 -3.25 12.07
CA THR A 152 -3.88 -4.35 11.54
C THR A 152 -3.83 -4.41 10.01
N GLY A 153 -3.63 -5.61 9.44
CA GLY A 153 -3.61 -5.84 7.99
C GLY A 153 -2.28 -5.56 7.29
N THR A 154 -1.19 -5.36 8.06
CA THR A 154 0.16 -5.14 7.53
C THR A 154 1.00 -6.42 7.49
N THR A 155 2.06 -6.41 6.69
CA THR A 155 3.11 -7.43 6.69
C THR A 155 3.92 -7.42 7.98
N SER A 156 4.06 -6.28 8.64
CA SER A 156 4.75 -6.14 9.93
C SER A 156 4.19 -7.07 11.01
N VAL A 157 2.86 -7.24 11.06
CA VAL A 157 2.22 -8.22 11.97
C VAL A 157 2.71 -9.65 11.68
N GLN A 158 2.76 -10.02 10.39
CA GLN A 158 3.18 -11.37 9.98
C GLN A 158 4.67 -11.60 10.27
N LEU A 159 5.51 -10.57 10.07
CA LEU A 159 6.95 -10.62 10.34
C LEU A 159 7.21 -10.79 11.85
N LEU A 160 6.50 -10.03 12.69
CA LEU A 160 6.61 -10.15 14.13
C LEU A 160 6.24 -11.56 14.61
N ARG A 161 5.09 -12.07 14.19
CA ARG A 161 4.64 -13.44 14.51
C ARG A 161 5.53 -14.54 13.94
N LYS A 162 6.18 -14.30 12.80
CA LYS A 162 7.19 -15.20 12.26
C LYS A 162 8.43 -15.24 13.16
N HIS A 163 8.87 -14.08 13.64
CA HIS A 163 9.98 -13.97 14.58
C HIS A 163 9.68 -14.69 15.91
N GLU A 164 8.49 -14.49 16.49
CA GLU A 164 8.06 -15.17 17.72
C GLU A 164 8.15 -16.70 17.58
N ARG A 165 7.55 -17.24 16.50
CA ARG A 165 7.56 -18.70 16.27
C ARG A 165 8.96 -19.23 16.02
N ALA A 166 9.80 -18.50 15.25
CA ALA A 166 11.14 -18.97 14.89
C ALA A 166 12.09 -19.00 16.09
N ASN A 167 11.89 -18.14 17.09
CA ASN A 167 12.78 -18.00 18.25
C ASN A 167 12.13 -18.49 19.54
N ASN A 168 10.90 -19.01 19.48
CA ASN A 168 10.12 -19.45 20.64
C ASN A 168 10.07 -18.37 21.76
N VAL A 169 9.79 -17.14 21.36
CA VAL A 169 9.67 -15.97 22.26
C VAL A 169 8.23 -15.46 22.26
N ASP A 170 7.84 -14.76 23.32
CA ASP A 170 6.53 -14.16 23.48
C ASP A 170 6.63 -12.63 23.34
N ILE A 171 5.77 -12.05 22.51
CA ILE A 171 5.64 -10.61 22.28
C ILE A 171 4.17 -10.23 22.44
N LYS A 172 3.91 -9.27 23.31
CA LYS A 172 2.54 -8.78 23.52
C LYS A 172 2.16 -7.79 22.43
N GLU A 173 1.37 -8.24 21.44
CA GLU A 173 0.92 -7.38 20.35
C GLU A 173 -0.18 -6.40 20.76
N LEU A 174 -0.04 -5.12 20.39
CA LEU A 174 -1.11 -4.12 20.40
C LEU A 174 -1.36 -3.64 18.97
N MET A 175 -2.62 -3.78 18.53
CA MET A 175 -3.02 -3.46 17.16
C MET A 175 -3.64 -2.07 17.06
N GLY A 176 -3.04 -1.16 16.28
CA GLY A 176 -3.69 0.07 15.85
C GLY A 176 -4.56 -0.17 14.63
N LYS A 177 -5.59 0.67 14.46
CA LYS A 177 -6.46 0.66 13.28
C LYS A 177 -5.73 1.23 12.05
N ASP A 178 -4.95 2.29 12.26
CA ASP A 178 -4.08 2.89 11.25
C ASP A 178 -2.70 3.20 11.85
N HIS A 179 -1.75 3.67 11.05
CA HIS A 179 -0.36 3.84 11.48
C HIS A 179 -0.19 4.93 12.53
N SER A 180 -0.98 6.01 12.47
CA SER A 180 -1.01 7.04 13.51
C SER A 180 -1.51 6.51 14.85
N ASP A 181 -2.55 5.65 14.85
CA ASP A 181 -3.06 5.02 16.05
C ASP A 181 -2.00 4.11 16.68
N SER A 182 -1.29 3.34 15.86
CA SER A 182 -0.20 2.45 16.31
C SER A 182 0.97 3.24 16.91
N PHE A 183 1.34 4.36 16.28
CA PHE A 183 2.39 5.23 16.79
C PHE A 183 1.98 5.90 18.12
N LEU A 184 0.71 6.28 18.27
CA LEU A 184 0.18 6.82 19.52
C LEU A 184 0.31 5.83 20.69
N LEU A 185 0.24 4.51 20.44
CA LEU A 185 0.52 3.50 21.47
C LEU A 185 1.96 3.58 21.98
N LEU A 186 2.93 3.79 21.08
CA LEU A 186 4.33 4.01 21.45
C LEU A 186 4.53 5.37 22.12
N GLU A 187 3.96 6.44 21.55
CA GLU A 187 4.12 7.81 22.08
C GLU A 187 3.56 7.93 23.50
N SER A 188 2.39 7.35 23.77
CA SER A 188 1.77 7.33 25.08
C SER A 188 2.41 6.36 26.09
N GLY A 189 3.38 5.53 25.66
CA GLY A 189 4.03 4.54 26.52
C GLY A 189 3.18 3.28 26.78
N ARG A 190 2.12 3.06 26.04
CA ARG A 190 1.31 1.82 26.07
C ARG A 190 2.01 0.67 25.34
N ALA A 191 2.90 0.97 24.41
CA ALA A 191 3.79 0.03 23.76
C ALA A 191 5.26 0.45 23.95
N ASP A 192 6.15 -0.54 24.03
CA ASP A 192 7.60 -0.36 24.14
C ASP A 192 8.26 -0.10 22.77
N ALA A 193 7.65 -0.64 21.72
CA ALA A 193 8.12 -0.52 20.32
C ALA A 193 6.96 -0.45 19.35
N PHE A 194 7.25 0.04 18.12
CA PHE A 194 6.35 -0.02 16.97
C PHE A 194 7.11 -0.58 15.76
N VAL A 195 6.66 -1.73 15.22
CA VAL A 195 7.25 -2.37 14.05
C VAL A 195 6.45 -1.99 12.81
N MET A 196 7.10 -1.31 11.85
CA MET A 196 6.46 -0.78 10.64
C MET A 196 7.50 -0.39 9.59
N ASP A 197 7.02 0.02 8.42
CA ASP A 197 7.78 0.62 7.32
C ASP A 197 8.61 1.81 7.79
N GLY A 198 9.90 1.82 7.49
CA GLY A 198 10.85 2.80 8.02
C GLY A 198 10.48 4.25 7.67
N GLN A 199 9.99 4.50 6.43
CA GLN A 199 9.56 5.84 6.04
C GLN A 199 8.28 6.29 6.78
N ILE A 200 7.37 5.34 7.10
CA ILE A 200 6.18 5.63 7.92
C ILE A 200 6.62 5.98 9.34
N LEU A 201 7.52 5.20 9.93
CA LEU A 201 8.10 5.50 11.24
C LEU A 201 8.75 6.87 11.27
N ALA A 202 9.63 7.18 10.30
CA ALA A 202 10.30 8.48 10.20
C ALA A 202 9.29 9.63 10.08
N GLY A 203 8.27 9.47 9.24
CA GLY A 203 7.23 10.46 9.04
C GLY A 203 6.36 10.69 10.27
N LEU A 204 6.08 9.66 11.07
CA LEU A 204 5.31 9.77 12.32
C LEU A 204 6.18 10.40 13.43
N ILE A 205 7.42 9.97 13.57
CA ILE A 205 8.38 10.54 14.52
C ILE A 205 8.56 12.04 14.27
N SER A 206 8.70 12.46 12.99
CA SER A 206 8.88 13.88 12.65
C SER A 206 7.70 14.78 13.07
N LYS A 207 6.52 14.18 13.27
CA LYS A 207 5.26 14.85 13.69
C LYS A 207 4.94 14.66 15.17
N ALA A 208 5.75 13.90 15.90
CA ALA A 208 5.57 13.67 17.34
C ALA A 208 5.72 15.00 18.12
N LYS A 209 5.15 15.06 19.32
CA LYS A 209 5.29 16.23 20.21
C LYS A 209 6.74 16.57 20.48
N VAL A 210 7.59 15.57 20.70
CA VAL A 210 9.04 15.70 20.89
C VAL A 210 9.72 14.62 20.04
N PRO A 211 10.08 14.91 18.78
CA PRO A 211 10.70 13.92 17.87
C PRO A 211 11.95 13.27 18.43
N ALA A 212 12.76 14.01 19.20
CA ALA A 212 13.99 13.52 19.84
C ALA A 212 13.76 12.40 20.87
N ASP A 213 12.53 12.23 21.37
CA ASP A 213 12.18 11.15 22.28
C ASP A 213 12.09 9.78 21.59
N PHE A 214 12.21 9.74 20.27
CA PHE A 214 12.06 8.51 19.49
C PHE A 214 13.26 8.28 18.57
N LYS A 215 13.52 7.01 18.26
CA LYS A 215 14.52 6.60 17.27
C LYS A 215 14.09 5.33 16.56
N ILE A 216 14.57 5.14 15.33
CA ILE A 216 14.47 3.90 14.58
C ILE A 216 15.73 3.09 14.86
N VAL A 217 15.56 1.82 15.20
CA VAL A 217 16.64 0.94 15.65
C VAL A 217 16.61 -0.41 14.95
N GLY A 218 17.65 -1.19 15.19
CA GLY A 218 17.77 -2.59 14.82
C GLY A 218 18.10 -2.82 13.36
N GLU A 219 18.13 -4.09 13.02
CA GLU A 219 18.31 -4.60 11.69
C GLU A 219 17.11 -4.32 10.79
N VAL A 220 17.29 -4.44 9.49
CA VAL A 220 16.20 -4.48 8.51
C VAL A 220 15.49 -5.82 8.66
N ILE A 221 14.23 -5.79 9.07
CA ILE A 221 13.43 -7.00 9.30
C ILE A 221 12.94 -7.60 7.97
N SER A 222 12.61 -6.74 7.01
CA SER A 222 12.19 -7.13 5.66
C SER A 222 12.48 -6.00 4.68
N VAL A 223 12.73 -6.35 3.42
CA VAL A 223 12.82 -5.43 2.28
C VAL A 223 11.64 -5.71 1.37
N GLU A 224 10.76 -4.72 1.17
CA GLU A 224 9.45 -4.91 0.58
C GLU A 224 9.20 -3.98 -0.61
N PRO A 225 8.86 -4.52 -1.81
CA PRO A 225 8.39 -3.69 -2.91
C PRO A 225 6.99 -3.14 -2.59
N ILE A 226 6.85 -1.83 -2.63
CA ILE A 226 5.57 -1.14 -2.42
C ILE A 226 4.97 -0.78 -3.77
N GLY A 227 3.72 -1.17 -3.97
CA GLY A 227 3.01 -0.98 -5.23
C GLY A 227 1.66 -0.29 -5.06
N ILE A 228 1.28 0.42 -6.12
CA ILE A 228 -0.08 0.87 -6.36
C ILE A 228 -0.87 -0.34 -6.82
N MET A 229 -2.07 -0.57 -6.24
CA MET A 229 -2.85 -1.76 -6.57
C MET A 229 -4.23 -1.42 -7.13
N TYR A 230 -4.74 -2.33 -7.93
CA TYR A 230 -6.03 -2.26 -8.58
C TYR A 230 -6.64 -3.65 -8.72
N ARG A 231 -7.85 -3.71 -9.24
CA ARG A 231 -8.59 -4.97 -9.36
C ARG A 231 -7.88 -5.92 -10.32
N LYS A 232 -7.80 -7.18 -9.92
CA LYS A 232 -7.27 -8.28 -10.73
C LYS A 232 -8.19 -8.55 -11.94
N ASP A 233 -7.64 -9.19 -12.95
CA ASP A 233 -8.35 -9.65 -14.16
C ASP A 233 -8.96 -8.51 -15.00
N ASP A 234 -8.30 -7.33 -14.99
CA ASP A 234 -8.59 -6.19 -15.85
C ASP A 234 -7.33 -5.81 -16.68
N PRO A 235 -7.05 -6.55 -17.75
CA PRO A 235 -5.82 -6.35 -18.52
C PRO A 235 -5.75 -5.00 -19.23
N ALA A 236 -6.87 -4.41 -19.58
CA ALA A 236 -6.91 -3.09 -20.22
C ALA A 236 -6.54 -1.98 -19.22
N PHE A 237 -7.09 -2.05 -18.00
CA PHE A 237 -6.74 -1.11 -16.94
C PHE A 237 -5.29 -1.28 -16.49
N LYS A 238 -4.84 -2.56 -16.31
CA LYS A 238 -3.43 -2.86 -16.01
C LYS A 238 -2.50 -2.21 -17.03
N LYS A 239 -2.79 -2.40 -18.32
CA LYS A 239 -1.95 -1.81 -19.38
C LYS A 239 -1.90 -0.29 -19.29
N ALA A 240 -3.02 0.38 -19.08
CA ALA A 240 -3.08 1.84 -18.97
C ALA A 240 -2.26 2.36 -17.78
N VAL A 241 -2.39 1.73 -16.62
CA VAL A 241 -1.64 2.07 -15.40
C VAL A 241 -0.14 1.81 -15.59
N ASP A 242 0.22 0.62 -16.06
CA ASP A 242 1.62 0.22 -16.24
C ASP A 242 2.34 1.11 -17.28
N ASP A 243 1.68 1.43 -18.39
CA ASP A 243 2.27 2.29 -19.45
C ASP A 243 2.52 3.71 -18.92
N SER A 244 1.57 4.28 -18.14
CA SER A 244 1.75 5.59 -17.52
C SER A 244 2.94 5.59 -16.55
N ILE A 245 3.03 4.61 -15.67
CA ILE A 245 4.13 4.51 -14.69
C ILE A 245 5.48 4.29 -15.41
N LYS A 246 5.54 3.41 -16.41
CA LYS A 246 6.76 3.18 -17.20
C LYS A 246 7.20 4.44 -17.94
N ALA A 247 6.24 5.21 -18.47
CA ALA A 247 6.55 6.48 -19.13
C ALA A 247 7.13 7.49 -18.12
N MET A 248 6.56 7.63 -16.93
CA MET A 248 7.09 8.47 -15.85
C MET A 248 8.47 8.03 -15.38
N ALA A 249 8.72 6.73 -15.28
CA ALA A 249 10.05 6.21 -14.92
C ALA A 249 11.08 6.57 -16.01
N LYS A 250 10.75 6.37 -17.27
CA LYS A 250 11.61 6.67 -18.43
C LYS A 250 11.90 8.17 -18.57
N SER A 251 10.92 9.05 -18.28
CA SER A 251 11.11 10.52 -18.36
C SER A 251 11.89 11.09 -17.19
N GLY A 252 12.10 10.31 -16.11
CA GLY A 252 12.67 10.76 -14.86
C GLY A 252 11.67 11.47 -13.93
N ASP A 253 10.39 11.50 -14.27
CA ASP A 253 9.38 12.15 -13.43
C ASP A 253 9.17 11.43 -12.11
N VAL A 254 9.34 10.10 -12.07
CA VAL A 254 9.31 9.33 -10.80
C VAL A 254 10.41 9.81 -9.86
N ALA A 255 11.65 9.99 -10.36
CA ALA A 255 12.76 10.47 -9.55
C ALA A 255 12.52 11.89 -9.03
N LYS A 256 11.99 12.80 -9.87
CA LYS A 256 11.63 14.18 -9.48
C LYS A 256 10.56 14.20 -8.39
N LEU A 257 9.52 13.35 -8.54
CA LEU A 257 8.48 13.21 -7.52
C LEU A 257 9.04 12.62 -6.22
N TYR A 258 9.95 11.65 -6.31
CA TYR A 258 10.63 11.12 -5.16
C TYR A 258 11.41 12.21 -4.41
N ASP A 259 12.23 12.99 -5.12
CA ASP A 259 13.00 14.10 -4.53
C ASP A 259 12.07 15.11 -3.84
N LYS A 260 10.96 15.45 -4.46
CA LYS A 260 9.94 16.33 -3.89
C LYS A 260 9.44 15.82 -2.54
N TRP A 261 9.08 14.54 -2.45
CA TRP A 261 8.39 13.98 -1.29
C TRP A 261 9.31 13.44 -0.19
N PHE A 262 10.54 13.08 -0.53
CA PHE A 262 11.47 12.48 0.42
C PHE A 262 12.65 13.36 0.77
N LEU A 263 13.08 14.26 -0.13
CA LEU A 263 14.28 15.08 0.06
C LEU A 263 13.99 16.56 0.23
N GLN A 264 12.78 17.02 -0.02
CA GLN A 264 12.36 18.40 0.21
C GLN A 264 11.43 18.50 1.42
N PRO A 265 11.26 19.71 2.00
CA PRO A 265 10.24 19.94 3.01
C PRO A 265 8.83 19.68 2.47
N ILE A 266 8.02 18.91 3.19
CA ILE A 266 6.66 18.53 2.80
C ILE A 266 5.61 19.08 3.77
N PRO A 267 4.40 19.39 3.29
CA PRO A 267 3.31 19.88 4.15
C PRO A 267 2.83 18.79 5.13
N PRO A 268 2.14 19.15 6.22
CA PRO A 268 1.82 20.51 6.66
C PRO A 268 2.94 21.16 7.48
N THR A 269 3.88 20.38 8.02
CA THR A 269 4.90 20.84 9.00
C THR A 269 6.14 21.41 8.36
N ASN A 270 6.26 21.38 7.04
CA ASN A 270 7.43 21.80 6.29
C ASN A 270 8.73 21.08 6.73
N THR A 271 8.61 19.80 7.09
CA THR A 271 9.74 18.93 7.48
C THR A 271 10.14 18.00 6.35
N LYS A 272 11.41 17.60 6.34
CA LYS A 272 11.95 16.62 5.39
C LYS A 272 11.87 15.21 5.97
N VAL A 273 11.52 14.22 5.15
CA VAL A 273 11.71 12.80 5.50
C VAL A 273 13.20 12.46 5.53
N GLY A 274 13.96 12.99 4.58
CA GLY A 274 15.42 12.87 4.54
C GLY A 274 15.92 11.48 4.12
N LEU A 275 15.10 10.68 3.41
CA LEU A 275 15.44 9.33 2.96
C LEU A 275 15.76 9.34 1.45
N PRO A 276 17.04 9.26 1.05
CA PRO A 276 17.40 9.11 -0.37
C PRO A 276 16.92 7.76 -0.91
N ALA A 277 16.60 7.73 -2.22
CA ALA A 277 16.19 6.50 -2.87
C ALA A 277 17.30 5.44 -2.76
N SER A 278 16.95 4.26 -2.25
CA SER A 278 17.84 3.11 -2.18
C SER A 278 18.22 2.61 -3.59
N ASP A 279 19.30 1.84 -3.69
CA ASP A 279 19.70 1.24 -4.97
C ASP A 279 18.62 0.29 -5.51
N LEU A 280 17.88 -0.40 -4.63
CA LEU A 280 16.75 -1.24 -5.02
C LEU A 280 15.60 -0.39 -5.58
N THR A 281 15.30 0.74 -4.99
CA THR A 281 14.30 1.69 -5.49
C THR A 281 14.70 2.24 -6.86
N LYS A 282 15.95 2.66 -7.04
CA LYS A 282 16.46 3.13 -8.33
C LYS A 282 16.47 2.02 -9.39
N ALA A 283 16.83 0.78 -9.01
CA ALA A 283 16.78 -0.37 -9.89
C ALA A 283 15.34 -0.70 -10.34
N ALA A 284 14.36 -0.53 -9.47
CA ALA A 284 12.94 -0.68 -9.81
C ALA A 284 12.48 0.35 -10.85
N TRP A 285 12.97 1.59 -10.78
CA TRP A 285 12.67 2.61 -11.81
C TRP A 285 13.36 2.34 -13.14
N ALA A 286 14.60 1.82 -13.11
CA ALA A 286 15.35 1.48 -14.32
C ALA A 286 14.75 0.26 -15.04
N ASN A 287 14.17 -0.68 -14.29
CA ASN A 287 13.57 -1.92 -14.80
C ASN A 287 12.17 -2.12 -14.22
N PRO A 288 11.16 -1.32 -14.62
CA PRO A 288 9.83 -1.35 -14.03
C PRO A 288 9.17 -2.74 -14.13
N SER A 289 8.80 -3.32 -13.00
CA SER A 289 8.14 -4.61 -12.90
C SER A 289 7.25 -4.70 -11.67
N ASP A 290 6.25 -5.57 -11.71
CA ASP A 290 5.34 -5.91 -10.62
C ASP A 290 5.74 -7.20 -9.89
N LYS A 291 7.04 -7.50 -9.85
CA LYS A 291 7.57 -8.67 -9.14
C LYS A 291 7.23 -8.60 -7.65
N PRO A 292 6.76 -9.72 -7.07
CA PRO A 292 6.41 -9.76 -5.65
C PRO A 292 7.64 -9.81 -4.76
N LEU A 293 7.44 -9.58 -3.46
CA LEU A 293 8.45 -9.62 -2.40
C LEU A 293 9.35 -10.85 -2.47
N GLU A 294 8.76 -12.00 -2.77
CA GLU A 294 9.45 -13.28 -2.82
C GLU A 294 10.56 -13.33 -3.89
N ASP A 295 10.49 -12.47 -4.90
CA ASP A 295 11.52 -12.34 -5.93
C ASP A 295 12.64 -11.35 -5.55
N TYR A 296 12.39 -10.46 -4.58
CA TYR A 296 13.41 -9.57 -4.00
C TYR A 296 14.27 -10.30 -2.95
N ALA A 297 13.73 -11.29 -2.28
CA ALA A 297 14.41 -12.05 -1.23
C ALA A 297 15.40 -13.11 -1.75
N LYS A 298 15.45 -13.34 -3.07
CA LYS A 298 16.27 -14.38 -3.71
C LYS A 298 17.69 -13.92 -4.09
N LYS A 299 18.16 -12.79 -3.57
CA LYS A 299 19.51 -12.27 -3.87
C LYS A 299 20.48 -12.56 -2.72
#